data_af134bd4d3fc32f66b038451f78ec457
#
_entry.id   af134bd4d3fc32f66b038451f78ec457
#
_cell.length_a   1.000
_cell.length_b   1.000
_cell.length_c   1.000
_cell.angle_alpha   90.00
_cell.angle_beta   90.00
_cell.angle_gamma   90.00
#
_symmetry.space_group_name_H-M   'P 1'
#
loop_
_entity.id
_entity.type
_entity.pdbx_description
1 polymer ?
#
loop_
_entity_poly.entity_id
_entity_poly.type
_entity_poly.pdbx_seq_one_letter_code
_entity_poly.pdbx_strand_id
1 'polypeptide(L)'
;MTSVLESLNGALRRALEEDPRVLLLGEDIVDPYGGAFKVTRGLSSAFPGRVLATPVSEAGMMGVAAGMALRGFRPVVEVMFGDFLTLMADQIINHASKLGWMYAGAVSLPLVVRAPMGGRRGYGPTHSQSLEKHFLGVPGLTVLAAAPLPIGAGDPGSLLHAAIRVDQPVLFVEHKLLYPLALWDGDRLAELDFTPAGPDAYRLSLRAAPAPALTIAAYGYMAELAREAIVRLAYEREIFCELVIFTRLSPFDPQPLLESVRRTRRLLSVEEGTRSLGWGAGVLAAAAEGGPPLLTARRLAALDLPVPASPALEKAVLPDVDAIIQAAQKMV
;
A
#
# COMPACT_ATOMS: atom_id res chain seq x y z
N MET A 1 -6.13 10.69 -18.83
CA MET A 1 -5.65 9.57 -17.97
C MET A 1 -5.98 9.93 -16.52
N THR A 2 -6.63 9.04 -15.79
CA THR A 2 -6.95 9.24 -14.38
C THR A 2 -5.70 9.01 -13.53
N SER A 3 -5.35 9.96 -12.68
CA SER A 3 -4.27 9.81 -11.71
C SER A 3 -4.72 8.99 -10.48
N VAL A 4 -3.75 8.48 -9.73
CA VAL A 4 -4.02 7.82 -8.44
C VAL A 4 -4.76 8.76 -7.49
N LEU A 5 -4.37 10.04 -7.45
CA LEU A 5 -5.03 11.06 -6.64
C LEU A 5 -6.51 11.21 -7.03
N GLU A 6 -6.80 11.35 -8.32
CA GLU A 6 -8.18 11.48 -8.81
C GLU A 6 -9.01 10.23 -8.55
N SER A 7 -8.41 9.04 -8.67
CA SER A 7 -9.05 7.76 -8.34
C SER A 7 -9.44 7.70 -6.86
N LEU A 8 -8.54 8.09 -5.95
CA LEU A 8 -8.81 8.14 -4.51
C LEU A 8 -9.86 9.20 -4.14
N ASN A 9 -9.75 10.44 -4.69
CA ASN A 9 -10.73 11.50 -4.46
C ASN A 9 -12.13 11.06 -4.94
N GLY A 10 -12.20 10.47 -6.13
CA GLY A 10 -13.45 9.92 -6.68
C GLY A 10 -14.08 8.85 -5.80
N ALA A 11 -13.25 7.97 -5.19
CA ALA A 11 -13.72 6.94 -4.27
C ALA A 11 -14.30 7.54 -2.98
N LEU A 12 -13.63 8.54 -2.39
CA LEU A 12 -14.12 9.25 -1.22
C LEU A 12 -15.43 9.98 -1.51
N ARG A 13 -15.51 10.65 -2.66
CA ARG A 13 -16.74 11.30 -3.12
C ARG A 13 -17.89 10.31 -3.23
N ARG A 14 -17.67 9.21 -3.94
CA ARG A 14 -18.68 8.15 -4.10
C ARG A 14 -19.12 7.57 -2.76
N ALA A 15 -18.20 7.31 -1.84
CA ALA A 15 -18.53 6.80 -0.51
C ALA A 15 -19.39 7.79 0.29
N LEU A 16 -19.10 9.10 0.20
CA LEU A 16 -19.91 10.15 0.81
C LEU A 16 -21.30 10.28 0.16
N GLU A 17 -21.43 10.07 -1.13
CA GLU A 17 -22.72 10.08 -1.86
C GLU A 17 -23.60 8.89 -1.51
N GLU A 18 -23.01 7.69 -1.45
CA GLU A 18 -23.73 6.42 -1.27
C GLU A 18 -24.14 6.14 0.19
N ASP A 19 -23.35 6.57 1.19
CA ASP A 19 -23.60 6.24 2.59
C ASP A 19 -23.51 7.47 3.49
N PRO A 20 -24.63 7.92 4.09
CA PRO A 20 -24.67 9.07 5.01
C PRO A 20 -23.84 8.86 6.29
N ARG A 21 -23.43 7.65 6.62
CA ARG A 21 -22.63 7.35 7.80
C ARG A 21 -21.13 7.58 7.58
N VAL A 22 -20.68 7.71 6.32
CA VAL A 22 -19.26 7.98 6.01
C VAL A 22 -18.92 9.40 6.37
N LEU A 23 -17.87 9.61 7.14
CA LEU A 23 -17.32 10.89 7.57
C LEU A 23 -15.81 10.89 7.33
N LEU A 24 -15.25 12.00 6.88
CA LEU A 24 -13.81 12.17 6.75
C LEU A 24 -13.29 12.99 7.93
N LEU A 25 -12.21 12.56 8.57
CA LEU A 25 -11.53 13.25 9.66
C LEU A 25 -10.04 13.39 9.33
N GLY A 26 -9.46 14.53 9.63
CA GLY A 26 -8.04 14.73 9.45
C GLY A 26 -7.62 16.18 9.63
N GLU A 27 -6.32 16.38 9.64
CA GLU A 27 -5.71 17.69 9.74
C GLU A 27 -5.67 18.34 8.35
N ASP A 28 -6.05 19.60 8.27
CA ASP A 28 -6.03 20.41 7.03
C ASP A 28 -6.79 19.80 5.82
N ILE A 29 -7.73 18.87 6.05
CA ILE A 29 -8.46 18.16 4.97
C ILE A 29 -9.61 18.95 4.35
N VAL A 30 -9.98 20.09 4.92
CA VAL A 30 -11.07 20.95 4.40
C VAL A 30 -10.56 21.90 3.31
N ASP A 31 -11.50 22.37 2.48
CA ASP A 31 -11.20 23.35 1.45
C ASP A 31 -10.83 24.73 2.06
N PRO A 32 -9.99 25.50 1.38
CA PRO A 32 -9.40 25.25 0.05
C PRO A 32 -8.16 24.38 0.05
N TYR A 33 -7.67 23.94 1.23
CA TYR A 33 -6.42 23.17 1.32
C TYR A 33 -6.58 21.75 0.79
N GLY A 34 -7.56 20.97 1.30
CA GLY A 34 -7.90 19.66 0.77
C GLY A 34 -6.90 18.54 1.09
N GLY A 35 -6.27 18.60 2.27
CA GLY A 35 -5.24 17.67 2.73
C GLY A 35 -3.84 17.99 2.20
N ALA A 36 -2.80 17.48 2.87
CA ALA A 36 -1.40 17.72 2.51
C ALA A 36 -1.09 17.34 1.05
N PHE A 37 -1.76 16.32 0.52
CA PHE A 37 -1.58 15.81 -0.84
C PHE A 37 -2.81 16.01 -1.74
N LYS A 38 -3.77 16.84 -1.31
CA LYS A 38 -4.96 17.25 -2.09
C LYS A 38 -5.97 16.14 -2.40
N VAL A 39 -5.91 15.01 -1.72
CA VAL A 39 -6.83 13.89 -1.97
C VAL A 39 -8.26 14.23 -1.56
N THR A 40 -8.47 15.08 -0.54
CA THR A 40 -9.80 15.48 -0.05
C THR A 40 -10.31 16.80 -0.66
N ARG A 41 -9.55 17.40 -1.59
CA ARG A 41 -9.91 18.70 -2.20
C ARG A 41 -11.29 18.65 -2.85
N GLY A 42 -12.10 19.67 -2.57
CA GLY A 42 -13.47 19.84 -3.10
C GLY A 42 -14.53 19.02 -2.34
N LEU A 43 -14.12 18.14 -1.39
CA LEU A 43 -15.08 17.28 -0.70
C LEU A 43 -15.81 18.02 0.43
N SER A 44 -15.15 18.88 1.20
CA SER A 44 -15.81 19.64 2.28
C SER A 44 -16.83 20.65 1.73
N SER A 45 -16.55 21.24 0.58
CA SER A 45 -17.49 22.14 -0.11
C SER A 45 -18.70 21.38 -0.67
N ALA A 46 -18.48 20.16 -1.19
CA ALA A 46 -19.56 19.33 -1.75
C ALA A 46 -20.40 18.63 -0.66
N PHE A 47 -19.81 18.32 0.49
CA PHE A 47 -20.45 17.59 1.59
C PHE A 47 -20.27 18.33 2.92
N PRO A 48 -20.92 19.47 3.12
CA PRO A 48 -20.82 20.26 4.36
C PRO A 48 -21.16 19.42 5.60
N GLY A 49 -20.30 19.53 6.64
CA GLY A 49 -20.48 18.79 7.88
C GLY A 49 -20.06 17.29 7.83
N ARG A 50 -19.57 16.83 6.69
CA ARG A 50 -19.15 15.43 6.49
C ARG A 50 -17.62 15.28 6.38
N VAL A 51 -16.90 16.38 6.19
CA VAL A 51 -15.44 16.45 6.17
C VAL A 51 -15.03 17.36 7.32
N LEU A 52 -14.36 16.79 8.32
CA LEU A 52 -14.12 17.40 9.61
C LEU A 52 -12.64 17.65 9.82
N ALA A 53 -12.23 18.92 9.91
CA ALA A 53 -10.89 19.27 10.35
C ALA A 53 -10.71 18.98 11.84
N THR A 54 -9.60 18.38 12.20
CA THR A 54 -9.24 18.09 13.60
C THR A 54 -8.06 18.95 14.05
N PRO A 55 -7.90 19.18 15.36
CA PRO A 55 -6.63 19.64 15.90
C PRO A 55 -5.51 18.64 15.61
N VAL A 56 -4.24 19.10 15.68
CA VAL A 56 -3.06 18.23 15.59
C VAL A 56 -2.99 17.37 16.87
N SER A 57 -3.63 16.21 16.79
CA SER A 57 -3.68 15.22 17.87
C SER A 57 -4.10 13.87 17.27
N GLU A 58 -3.18 13.16 16.69
CA GLU A 58 -3.46 11.92 15.93
C GLU A 58 -4.06 10.84 16.84
N ALA A 59 -3.56 10.69 18.07
CA ALA A 59 -4.14 9.77 19.05
C ALA A 59 -5.59 10.14 19.39
N GLY A 60 -5.87 11.44 19.59
CA GLY A 60 -7.21 11.96 19.86
C GLY A 60 -8.15 11.74 18.68
N MET A 61 -7.70 12.08 17.46
CA MET A 61 -8.44 11.87 16.21
C MET A 61 -8.81 10.40 16.02
N MET A 62 -7.86 9.49 16.24
CA MET A 62 -8.10 8.05 16.10
C MET A 62 -9.07 7.53 17.18
N GLY A 63 -8.95 8.00 18.42
CA GLY A 63 -9.87 7.66 19.50
C GLY A 63 -11.31 8.13 19.22
N VAL A 64 -11.48 9.35 18.70
CA VAL A 64 -12.78 9.89 18.27
C VAL A 64 -13.35 9.03 17.13
N ALA A 65 -12.54 8.71 16.11
CA ALA A 65 -12.97 7.86 14.99
C ALA A 65 -13.43 6.47 15.45
N ALA A 66 -12.71 5.84 16.38
CA ALA A 66 -13.11 4.56 16.96
C ALA A 66 -14.47 4.66 17.71
N GLY A 67 -14.67 5.74 18.49
CA GLY A 67 -15.93 6.02 19.15
C GLY A 67 -17.09 6.26 18.16
N MET A 68 -16.84 6.96 17.06
CA MET A 68 -17.81 7.18 15.98
C MET A 68 -18.19 5.86 15.30
N ALA A 69 -17.22 4.99 15.04
CA ALA A 69 -17.47 3.66 14.46
C ALA A 69 -18.36 2.81 15.37
N LEU A 70 -18.12 2.81 16.68
CA LEU A 70 -18.98 2.15 17.68
C LEU A 70 -20.42 2.72 17.70
N ARG A 71 -20.61 3.96 17.25
CA ARG A 71 -21.94 4.60 17.12
C ARG A 71 -22.57 4.40 15.74
N GLY A 72 -21.98 3.56 14.89
CA GLY A 72 -22.52 3.18 13.59
C GLY A 72 -22.09 4.07 12.42
N PHE A 73 -21.19 5.04 12.63
CA PHE A 73 -20.57 5.78 11.55
C PHE A 73 -19.46 4.97 10.86
N ARG A 74 -19.04 5.41 9.68
CA ARG A 74 -17.91 4.87 8.90
C ARG A 74 -16.85 5.95 8.73
N PRO A 75 -16.04 6.24 9.75
CA PRO A 75 -15.01 7.26 9.64
C PRO A 75 -13.86 6.83 8.75
N VAL A 76 -13.43 7.75 7.90
CA VAL A 76 -12.18 7.66 7.14
C VAL A 76 -11.24 8.72 7.71
N VAL A 77 -10.18 8.28 8.34
CA VAL A 77 -9.19 9.14 8.98
C VAL A 77 -8.02 9.33 8.04
N GLU A 78 -7.64 10.57 7.71
CA GLU A 78 -6.39 10.88 7.03
C GLU A 78 -5.35 11.31 8.04
N VAL A 79 -4.30 10.50 8.27
CA VAL A 79 -3.09 10.95 8.95
C VAL A 79 -2.24 11.73 7.95
N MET A 80 -1.74 12.90 8.34
CA MET A 80 -1.05 13.80 7.40
C MET A 80 0.19 13.17 6.76
N PHE A 81 0.97 12.41 7.56
CA PHE A 81 2.10 11.59 7.12
C PHE A 81 2.06 10.24 7.82
N GLY A 82 2.42 9.18 7.13
CA GLY A 82 2.47 7.83 7.69
C GLY A 82 3.43 7.67 8.85
N ASP A 83 4.40 8.56 8.99
CA ASP A 83 5.30 8.66 10.13
C ASP A 83 4.54 8.86 11.46
N PHE A 84 3.42 9.59 11.43
CA PHE A 84 2.58 9.88 12.61
C PHE A 84 1.62 8.76 12.98
N LEU A 85 1.57 7.66 12.23
CA LEU A 85 0.89 6.44 12.66
C LEU A 85 1.41 5.94 14.01
N THR A 86 2.65 6.24 14.35
CA THR A 86 3.23 5.91 15.67
C THR A 86 2.47 6.55 16.82
N LEU A 87 1.90 7.75 16.62
CA LEU A 87 1.06 8.45 17.60
C LEU A 87 -0.32 7.83 17.73
N MET A 88 -0.80 7.11 16.72
CA MET A 88 -2.09 6.42 16.69
C MET A 88 -1.98 4.93 17.08
N ALA A 89 -0.77 4.42 17.26
CA ALA A 89 -0.52 2.97 17.36
C ALA A 89 -1.33 2.29 18.47
N ASP A 90 -1.44 2.89 19.63
CA ASP A 90 -2.23 2.35 20.74
C ASP A 90 -3.72 2.23 20.37
N GLN A 91 -4.31 3.27 19.80
CA GLN A 91 -5.72 3.29 19.42
C GLN A 91 -6.01 2.32 18.26
N ILE A 92 -5.08 2.10 17.36
CA ILE A 92 -5.20 1.10 16.29
C ILE A 92 -5.04 -0.30 16.86
N ILE A 93 -3.92 -0.57 17.56
CA ILE A 93 -3.51 -1.91 17.97
C ILE A 93 -4.30 -2.40 19.20
N ASN A 94 -4.47 -1.57 20.23
CA ASN A 94 -5.08 -1.98 21.49
C ASN A 94 -6.59 -1.72 21.59
N HIS A 95 -7.14 -0.87 20.74
CA HIS A 95 -8.58 -0.56 20.74
C HIS A 95 -9.26 -1.03 19.45
N ALA A 96 -9.04 -0.34 18.31
CA ALA A 96 -9.82 -0.57 17.10
C ALA A 96 -9.75 -2.02 16.63
N SER A 97 -8.55 -2.61 16.58
CA SER A 97 -8.38 -3.98 16.09
C SER A 97 -8.95 -5.07 17.02
N LYS A 98 -9.11 -4.79 18.34
CA LYS A 98 -9.46 -5.79 19.33
C LYS A 98 -10.89 -5.71 19.84
N LEU A 99 -11.54 -4.54 19.75
CA LEU A 99 -12.87 -4.35 20.36
C LEU A 99 -13.92 -5.33 19.82
N GLY A 100 -13.92 -5.62 18.52
CA GLY A 100 -14.83 -6.63 17.97
C GLY A 100 -14.69 -7.99 18.63
N TRP A 101 -13.45 -8.44 18.84
CA TRP A 101 -13.15 -9.71 19.51
C TRP A 101 -13.47 -9.64 21.01
N MET A 102 -13.08 -8.57 21.69
CA MET A 102 -13.32 -8.39 23.14
C MET A 102 -14.81 -8.42 23.50
N TYR A 103 -15.67 -7.94 22.61
CA TYR A 103 -17.11 -7.95 22.77
C TYR A 103 -17.80 -9.11 22.03
N ALA A 104 -17.05 -10.19 21.75
CA ALA A 104 -17.56 -11.41 21.10
C ALA A 104 -18.38 -11.15 19.81
N GLY A 105 -17.96 -10.17 19.02
CA GLY A 105 -18.65 -9.78 17.78
C GLY A 105 -19.89 -8.90 17.96
N ALA A 106 -20.25 -8.52 19.19
CA ALA A 106 -21.41 -7.64 19.43
C ALA A 106 -21.19 -6.21 18.91
N VAL A 107 -19.95 -5.82 18.63
CA VAL A 107 -19.60 -4.52 18.05
C VAL A 107 -18.70 -4.71 16.84
N SER A 108 -18.81 -3.82 15.85
CA SER A 108 -17.91 -3.70 14.72
C SER A 108 -17.29 -2.30 14.68
N LEU A 109 -16.10 -2.19 14.10
CA LEU A 109 -15.41 -0.91 13.95
C LEU A 109 -15.10 -0.67 12.47
N PRO A 110 -16.09 -0.28 11.67
CA PRO A 110 -15.92 0.05 10.26
C PRO A 110 -15.19 1.39 10.11
N LEU A 111 -13.87 1.39 10.19
CA LEU A 111 -13.07 2.60 10.02
C LEU A 111 -11.86 2.35 9.13
N VAL A 112 -11.45 3.38 8.40
CA VAL A 112 -10.26 3.36 7.54
C VAL A 112 -9.29 4.44 8.00
N VAL A 113 -8.02 4.08 8.16
CA VAL A 113 -6.92 5.02 8.36
C VAL A 113 -6.12 5.09 7.07
N ARG A 114 -6.15 6.22 6.38
CA ARG A 114 -5.34 6.51 5.20
C ARG A 114 -3.99 7.08 5.62
N ALA A 115 -2.90 6.52 5.12
CA ALA A 115 -1.56 6.87 5.54
C ALA A 115 -0.63 7.11 4.34
N PRO A 116 -0.37 8.38 3.97
CA PRO A 116 0.63 8.72 2.94
C PRO A 116 2.05 8.50 3.48
N MET A 117 2.75 7.51 2.94
CA MET A 117 4.09 7.09 3.36
C MET A 117 5.15 7.36 2.29
N GLY A 118 6.37 6.96 2.58
CA GLY A 118 7.46 6.84 1.64
C GLY A 118 8.34 8.08 1.51
N GLY A 119 9.53 7.88 0.96
CA GLY A 119 10.57 8.88 0.75
C GLY A 119 10.54 9.53 -0.62
N ARG A 120 11.72 9.90 -1.10
CA ARG A 120 12.04 10.48 -2.43
C ARG A 120 11.52 11.91 -2.65
N ARG A 121 11.23 12.63 -1.58
CA ARG A 121 10.82 14.03 -1.62
C ARG A 121 11.70 14.96 -0.78
N GLY A 122 12.77 14.42 -0.19
CA GLY A 122 13.70 15.20 0.62
C GLY A 122 13.12 15.68 1.96
N TYR A 123 12.06 15.05 2.46
CA TYR A 123 11.39 15.46 3.71
C TYR A 123 12.16 15.03 4.97
N GLY A 124 13.18 14.17 4.82
CA GLY A 124 14.02 13.73 5.92
C GLY A 124 13.40 12.67 6.83
N PRO A 125 14.05 12.34 7.94
CA PRO A 125 13.82 11.08 8.67
C PRO A 125 12.47 10.97 9.37
N THR A 126 11.75 12.07 9.56
CA THR A 126 10.47 12.09 10.28
C THR A 126 9.25 12.26 9.38
N HIS A 127 9.44 12.34 8.05
CA HIS A 127 8.37 12.53 7.07
C HIS A 127 8.56 11.67 5.79
N SER A 128 9.47 10.68 5.83
CA SER A 128 9.85 9.88 4.67
C SER A 128 9.82 8.38 4.92
N GLN A 129 9.33 7.95 6.07
CA GLN A 129 9.34 6.55 6.46
C GLN A 129 8.20 5.76 5.84
N SER A 130 8.41 4.45 5.66
CA SER A 130 7.39 3.44 5.35
C SER A 130 7.27 2.55 6.59
N LEU A 131 6.24 2.81 7.40
CA LEU A 131 6.07 2.23 8.75
C LEU A 131 4.99 1.16 8.82
N GLU A 132 4.41 0.74 7.68
CA GLU A 132 3.36 -0.28 7.62
C GLU A 132 3.75 -1.59 8.31
N LYS A 133 5.04 -1.92 8.33
CA LYS A 133 5.55 -3.15 8.97
C LYS A 133 5.20 -3.28 10.45
N HIS A 134 5.01 -2.16 11.16
CA HIS A 134 4.62 -2.16 12.58
C HIS A 134 3.17 -2.55 12.81
N PHE A 135 2.36 -2.61 11.75
CA PHE A 135 0.95 -2.94 11.78
C PHE A 135 0.64 -4.28 11.10
N LEU A 136 1.63 -4.90 10.45
CA LEU A 136 1.46 -6.22 9.84
C LEU A 136 1.29 -7.29 10.92
N GLY A 137 0.36 -8.22 10.69
CA GLY A 137 0.09 -9.30 11.63
C GLY A 137 -0.65 -8.88 12.89
N VAL A 138 -1.12 -7.64 13.00
CA VAL A 138 -2.01 -7.21 14.11
C VAL A 138 -3.37 -7.88 13.94
N PRO A 139 -3.80 -8.76 14.89
CA PRO A 139 -5.09 -9.45 14.77
C PRO A 139 -6.25 -8.46 14.74
N GLY A 140 -7.20 -8.66 13.82
CA GLY A 140 -8.37 -7.80 13.65
C GLY A 140 -8.12 -6.50 12.86
N LEU A 141 -6.91 -6.32 12.33
CA LEU A 141 -6.57 -5.21 11.44
C LEU A 141 -6.24 -5.73 10.03
N THR A 142 -6.88 -5.15 9.02
CA THR A 142 -6.49 -5.34 7.63
C THR A 142 -5.55 -4.22 7.19
N VAL A 143 -4.43 -4.57 6.52
CA VAL A 143 -3.50 -3.60 5.93
C VAL A 143 -3.53 -3.74 4.42
N LEU A 144 -3.97 -2.69 3.74
CA LEU A 144 -4.03 -2.60 2.28
C LEU A 144 -2.99 -1.58 1.79
N ALA A 145 -2.47 -1.78 0.59
CA ALA A 145 -1.54 -0.85 -0.05
C ALA A 145 -2.01 -0.51 -1.47
N ALA A 146 -2.17 0.78 -1.74
CA ALA A 146 -2.50 1.29 -3.06
C ALA A 146 -1.33 1.08 -4.03
N ALA A 147 -1.63 0.63 -5.25
CA ALA A 147 -0.70 0.56 -6.37
C ALA A 147 -1.39 1.14 -7.61
N PRO A 148 -0.68 1.63 -8.65
CA PRO A 148 -1.28 2.35 -9.78
C PRO A 148 -1.93 1.40 -10.80
N LEU A 149 -2.68 0.42 -10.32
CA LEU A 149 -3.30 -0.64 -11.12
C LEU A 149 -4.42 -0.08 -12.02
N PRO A 150 -4.78 -0.83 -13.09
CA PRO A 150 -5.84 -0.42 -14.02
C PRO A 150 -7.21 -0.29 -13.35
N ILE A 151 -8.03 0.62 -13.88
CA ILE A 151 -9.42 0.81 -13.44
C ILE A 151 -10.18 -0.52 -13.51
N GLY A 152 -10.88 -0.84 -12.43
CA GLY A 152 -11.66 -2.08 -12.31
C GLY A 152 -10.85 -3.35 -12.00
N ALA A 153 -9.52 -3.21 -11.83
CA ALA A 153 -8.63 -4.31 -11.51
C ALA A 153 -7.75 -3.99 -10.29
N GLY A 154 -8.37 -3.62 -9.18
CA GLY A 154 -7.68 -3.29 -7.93
C GLY A 154 -7.07 -1.88 -7.92
N ASP A 155 -7.57 -0.99 -8.76
CA ASP A 155 -7.15 0.42 -8.75
C ASP A 155 -7.35 1.06 -7.37
N PRO A 156 -6.55 2.09 -7.03
CA PRO A 156 -6.57 2.69 -5.70
C PRO A 156 -7.94 3.13 -5.21
N GLY A 157 -8.76 3.69 -6.11
CA GLY A 157 -10.10 4.15 -5.75
C GLY A 157 -11.05 3.00 -5.47
N SER A 158 -11.07 1.98 -6.31
CA SER A 158 -11.90 0.78 -6.08
C SER A 158 -11.51 0.06 -4.79
N LEU A 159 -10.19 -0.05 -4.53
CA LEU A 159 -9.66 -0.66 -3.30
C LEU A 159 -10.06 0.14 -2.05
N LEU A 160 -9.93 1.48 -2.09
CA LEU A 160 -10.34 2.35 -0.99
C LEU A 160 -11.85 2.31 -0.75
N HIS A 161 -12.65 2.36 -1.81
CA HIS A 161 -14.10 2.29 -1.71
C HIS A 161 -14.55 0.95 -1.09
N ALA A 162 -13.93 -0.17 -1.49
CA ALA A 162 -14.18 -1.46 -0.86
C ALA A 162 -13.75 -1.47 0.62
N ALA A 163 -12.61 -0.88 0.96
CA ALA A 163 -12.13 -0.75 2.34
C ALA A 163 -13.10 0.02 3.25
N ILE A 164 -13.74 1.08 2.75
CA ILE A 164 -14.73 1.86 3.51
C ILE A 164 -16.00 1.04 3.82
N ARG A 165 -16.32 0.04 3.03
CA ARG A 165 -17.53 -0.78 3.16
C ARG A 165 -17.41 -1.98 4.08
N VAL A 166 -16.21 -2.40 4.45
CA VAL A 166 -16.02 -3.53 5.38
C VAL A 166 -16.29 -3.12 6.83
N ASP A 167 -16.74 -4.07 7.65
CA ASP A 167 -17.14 -3.83 9.04
C ASP A 167 -15.98 -4.07 10.04
N GLN A 168 -14.75 -3.79 9.61
CA GLN A 168 -13.54 -3.96 10.40
C GLN A 168 -12.54 -2.83 10.13
N PRO A 169 -11.59 -2.59 11.05
CA PRO A 169 -10.57 -1.57 10.86
C PRO A 169 -9.64 -1.91 9.68
N VAL A 170 -9.34 -0.90 8.87
CA VAL A 170 -8.41 -0.98 7.74
C VAL A 170 -7.36 0.11 7.85
N LEU A 171 -6.09 -0.26 7.77
CA LEU A 171 -5.00 0.66 7.47
C LEU A 171 -4.78 0.65 5.95
N PHE A 172 -4.98 1.78 5.32
CA PHE A 172 -4.84 1.97 3.88
C PHE A 172 -3.57 2.76 3.59
N VAL A 173 -2.53 2.04 3.17
CA VAL A 173 -1.20 2.60 2.88
C VAL A 173 -1.18 3.22 1.49
N GLU A 174 -0.79 4.47 1.42
CA GLU A 174 -0.58 5.23 0.20
C GLU A 174 0.88 5.67 0.13
N HIS A 175 1.43 5.78 -1.08
CA HIS A 175 2.77 6.32 -1.24
C HIS A 175 2.69 7.70 -1.91
N LYS A 176 3.39 8.68 -1.37
CA LYS A 176 3.34 10.09 -1.82
C LYS A 176 3.66 10.29 -3.30
N LEU A 177 4.53 9.44 -3.87
CA LEU A 177 4.86 9.50 -5.30
C LEU A 177 3.82 8.83 -6.20
N LEU A 178 2.88 8.07 -5.65
CA LEU A 178 1.79 7.52 -6.44
C LEU A 178 0.79 8.58 -6.86
N TYR A 179 0.51 9.58 -6.04
CA TYR A 179 -0.56 10.53 -6.28
C TYR A 179 -0.57 11.18 -7.67
N PRO A 180 0.58 11.68 -8.20
CA PRO A 180 0.61 12.27 -9.55
C PRO A 180 0.67 11.24 -10.67
N LEU A 181 0.90 9.97 -10.38
CA LEU A 181 1.01 8.95 -11.43
C LEU A 181 -0.36 8.65 -12.03
N ALA A 182 -0.39 8.49 -13.35
CA ALA A 182 -1.53 7.91 -14.02
C ALA A 182 -1.68 6.43 -13.63
N LEU A 183 -2.92 5.96 -13.52
CA LEU A 183 -3.20 4.54 -13.42
C LEU A 183 -2.65 3.82 -14.66
N TRP A 184 -2.25 2.57 -14.50
CA TRP A 184 -1.78 1.79 -15.64
C TRP A 184 -2.90 1.60 -16.66
N ASP A 185 -2.56 1.82 -17.91
CA ASP A 185 -3.46 1.68 -19.04
C ASP A 185 -2.80 0.90 -20.16
N GLY A 186 -3.42 0.88 -21.34
CA GLY A 186 -2.93 0.18 -22.51
C GLY A 186 -1.50 0.55 -22.91
N ASP A 187 -1.13 1.81 -22.78
CA ASP A 187 0.21 2.29 -23.14
C ASP A 187 1.27 1.79 -22.16
N ARG A 188 0.98 1.87 -20.85
CA ARG A 188 1.89 1.39 -19.80
C ARG A 188 1.97 -0.14 -19.72
N LEU A 189 0.96 -0.83 -20.23
CA LEU A 189 0.85 -2.28 -20.26
C LEU A 189 0.99 -2.85 -21.68
N ALA A 190 1.40 -2.03 -22.69
CA ALA A 190 1.45 -2.45 -24.09
C ALA A 190 2.25 -3.74 -24.33
N GLU A 191 3.35 -3.90 -23.59
CA GLU A 191 4.26 -5.04 -23.72
C GLU A 191 4.06 -6.09 -22.61
N LEU A 192 3.08 -5.88 -21.74
CA LEU A 192 2.90 -6.67 -20.52
C LEU A 192 1.55 -7.37 -20.52
N ASP A 193 1.54 -8.60 -20.04
CA ASP A 193 0.34 -9.32 -19.68
C ASP A 193 0.05 -9.05 -18.21
N PHE A 194 -1.13 -8.46 -17.93
CA PHE A 194 -1.62 -8.15 -16.61
C PHE A 194 -2.82 -9.05 -16.30
N THR A 195 -2.75 -9.83 -15.23
CA THR A 195 -3.81 -10.77 -14.85
C THR A 195 -4.06 -10.77 -13.34
N PRO A 196 -5.34 -10.89 -12.90
CA PRO A 196 -5.62 -11.18 -11.50
C PRO A 196 -4.98 -12.50 -11.06
N ALA A 197 -4.48 -12.52 -9.82
CA ALA A 197 -3.87 -13.70 -9.21
C ALA A 197 -4.55 -14.10 -7.89
N GLY A 198 -5.71 -13.54 -7.64
CA GLY A 198 -6.51 -13.67 -6.43
C GLY A 198 -7.28 -12.38 -6.19
N PRO A 199 -8.00 -12.27 -5.09
CA PRO A 199 -8.79 -11.07 -4.80
C PRO A 199 -7.93 -9.82 -4.55
N ASP A 200 -6.73 -10.01 -4.04
CA ASP A 200 -5.85 -8.92 -3.56
C ASP A 200 -4.42 -9.03 -4.12
N ALA A 201 -4.25 -9.74 -5.25
CA ALA A 201 -2.97 -9.90 -5.91
C ALA A 201 -3.11 -9.94 -7.44
N TYR A 202 -2.07 -9.47 -8.13
CA TYR A 202 -2.01 -9.36 -9.58
C TYR A 202 -0.66 -9.84 -10.09
N ARG A 203 -0.65 -10.40 -11.31
CA ARG A 203 0.58 -10.80 -12.00
C ARG A 203 0.84 -9.92 -13.19
N LEU A 204 2.10 -9.64 -13.40
CA LEU A 204 2.60 -8.88 -14.53
C LEU A 204 3.82 -9.59 -15.10
N SER A 205 3.83 -9.85 -16.40
CA SER A 205 4.96 -10.46 -17.11
C SER A 205 5.05 -9.89 -18.53
N LEU A 206 6.20 -10.00 -19.17
CA LEU A 206 6.34 -9.58 -20.55
C LEU A 206 5.51 -10.50 -21.47
N ARG A 207 4.77 -9.89 -22.40
CA ARG A 207 3.89 -10.60 -23.34
C ARG A 207 4.71 -11.46 -24.29
N ALA A 208 4.21 -12.67 -24.58
CA ALA A 208 4.85 -13.64 -25.47
C ALA A 208 6.32 -13.96 -25.13
N ALA A 209 6.73 -13.72 -23.87
CA ALA A 209 8.08 -14.00 -23.40
C ALA A 209 8.26 -15.50 -23.05
N PRO A 210 9.52 -15.98 -22.97
CA PRO A 210 9.82 -17.27 -22.36
C PRO A 210 9.33 -17.39 -20.92
N ALA A 211 9.31 -18.62 -20.40
CA ALA A 211 8.93 -18.86 -19.01
C ALA A 211 9.78 -18.01 -18.04
N PRO A 212 9.19 -17.40 -17.00
CA PRO A 212 9.91 -16.53 -16.10
C PRO A 212 10.95 -17.32 -15.29
N ALA A 213 12.15 -16.77 -15.19
CA ALA A 213 13.24 -17.31 -14.40
C ALA A 213 13.23 -16.85 -12.93
N LEU A 214 12.51 -15.78 -12.62
CA LEU A 214 12.49 -15.13 -11.31
C LEU A 214 11.10 -14.61 -10.99
N THR A 215 10.64 -14.82 -9.76
CA THR A 215 9.48 -14.16 -9.16
C THR A 215 9.94 -12.90 -8.42
N ILE A 216 9.34 -11.75 -8.74
CA ILE A 216 9.48 -10.52 -7.96
C ILE A 216 8.16 -10.27 -7.24
N ALA A 217 8.20 -10.08 -5.92
CA ALA A 217 7.03 -9.73 -5.11
C ALA A 217 7.15 -8.29 -4.64
N ALA A 218 6.12 -7.46 -4.88
CA ALA A 218 6.13 -6.05 -4.53
C ALA A 218 4.73 -5.53 -4.18
N TYR A 219 4.66 -4.34 -3.58
CA TYR A 219 3.43 -3.59 -3.32
C TYR A 219 3.68 -2.09 -3.47
N GLY A 220 2.60 -1.32 -3.47
CA GLY A 220 2.68 0.14 -3.43
C GLY A 220 3.47 0.74 -4.60
N TYR A 221 4.28 1.74 -4.29
CA TYR A 221 5.15 2.38 -5.27
C TYR A 221 6.25 1.45 -5.79
N MET A 222 6.68 0.47 -5.00
CA MET A 222 7.65 -0.52 -5.46
C MET A 222 7.12 -1.38 -6.60
N ALA A 223 5.81 -1.56 -6.74
CA ALA A 223 5.21 -2.22 -7.90
C ALA A 223 5.48 -1.43 -9.21
N GLU A 224 5.43 -0.09 -9.18
CA GLU A 224 5.79 0.74 -10.34
C GLU A 224 7.26 0.60 -10.72
N LEU A 225 8.17 0.65 -9.73
CA LEU A 225 9.59 0.47 -9.99
C LEU A 225 9.91 -0.95 -10.49
N ALA A 226 9.25 -1.96 -9.93
CA ALA A 226 9.42 -3.34 -10.36
C ALA A 226 8.85 -3.58 -11.78
N ARG A 227 7.72 -2.93 -12.15
CA ARG A 227 7.19 -2.96 -13.51
C ARG A 227 8.22 -2.44 -14.54
N GLU A 228 8.86 -1.31 -14.24
CA GLU A 228 9.91 -0.77 -15.08
C GLU A 228 11.12 -1.73 -15.14
N ALA A 229 11.51 -2.28 -13.99
CA ALA A 229 12.65 -3.18 -13.89
C ALA A 229 12.46 -4.47 -14.72
N ILE A 230 11.26 -5.10 -14.72
CA ILE A 230 11.04 -6.33 -15.50
C ILE A 230 11.10 -6.09 -17.00
N VAL A 231 10.67 -4.93 -17.48
CA VAL A 231 10.81 -4.56 -18.90
C VAL A 231 12.29 -4.39 -19.26
N ARG A 232 13.04 -3.62 -18.48
CA ARG A 232 14.48 -3.41 -18.71
C ARG A 232 15.28 -4.71 -18.57
N LEU A 233 14.96 -5.58 -17.62
CA LEU A 233 15.59 -6.89 -17.47
C LEU A 233 15.40 -7.76 -18.71
N ALA A 234 14.20 -7.75 -19.30
CA ALA A 234 13.91 -8.52 -20.50
C ALA A 234 14.71 -8.01 -21.71
N TYR A 235 14.69 -6.70 -21.98
CA TYR A 235 15.32 -6.14 -23.17
C TYR A 235 16.84 -5.93 -23.06
N GLU A 236 17.34 -5.60 -21.87
CA GLU A 236 18.76 -5.29 -21.67
C GLU A 236 19.56 -6.52 -21.23
N ARG A 237 18.92 -7.55 -20.69
CA ARG A 237 19.59 -8.68 -20.03
C ARG A 237 19.03 -10.06 -20.38
N GLU A 238 17.99 -10.14 -21.19
CA GLU A 238 17.30 -11.39 -21.54
C GLU A 238 16.83 -12.18 -20.29
N ILE A 239 16.53 -11.48 -19.18
CA ILE A 239 16.02 -12.05 -17.95
C ILE A 239 14.52 -11.79 -17.87
N PHE A 240 13.73 -12.86 -17.97
CA PHE A 240 12.27 -12.79 -17.91
C PHE A 240 11.81 -13.04 -16.49
N CYS A 241 10.99 -12.11 -15.98
CA CYS A 241 10.48 -12.14 -14.60
C CYS A 241 8.95 -12.15 -14.59
N GLU A 242 8.38 -12.75 -13.54
CA GLU A 242 6.98 -12.55 -13.18
C GLU A 242 6.93 -11.67 -11.93
N LEU A 243 6.27 -10.52 -12.04
CA LEU A 243 6.00 -9.62 -10.93
C LEU A 243 4.64 -9.98 -10.30
N VAL A 244 4.64 -10.30 -9.02
CA VAL A 244 3.42 -10.50 -8.22
C VAL A 244 3.22 -9.26 -7.35
N ILE A 245 2.12 -8.56 -7.57
CA ILE A 245 1.77 -7.31 -6.88
C ILE A 245 0.70 -7.62 -5.85
N PHE A 246 0.94 -7.22 -4.62
CA PHE A 246 -0.01 -7.38 -3.52
C PHE A 246 -0.67 -6.04 -3.17
N THR A 247 -1.99 -6.03 -3.07
CA THR A 247 -2.78 -4.90 -2.55
C THR A 247 -3.22 -5.14 -1.12
N ARG A 248 -3.20 -6.38 -0.62
CA ARG A 248 -3.36 -6.71 0.79
C ARG A 248 -2.04 -7.23 1.37
N LEU A 249 -1.54 -6.53 2.38
CA LEU A 249 -0.30 -6.89 3.05
C LEU A 249 -0.53 -7.74 4.31
N SER A 250 -1.69 -7.54 4.98
CA SER A 250 -2.09 -8.31 6.17
C SER A 250 -3.63 -8.35 6.28
N PRO A 251 -4.24 -9.51 6.58
CA PRO A 251 -3.61 -10.83 6.56
C PRO A 251 -3.09 -11.18 5.16
N PHE A 252 -1.93 -11.81 5.11
CA PHE A 252 -1.25 -12.14 3.86
C PHE A 252 -1.76 -13.47 3.27
N ASP A 253 -2.22 -13.45 2.01
CA ASP A 253 -2.51 -14.67 1.26
C ASP A 253 -1.27 -15.08 0.44
N PRO A 254 -0.60 -16.19 0.77
CA PRO A 254 0.59 -16.62 0.05
C PRO A 254 0.31 -17.30 -1.29
N GLN A 255 -0.92 -17.71 -1.61
CA GLN A 255 -1.20 -18.54 -2.78
C GLN A 255 -0.73 -17.91 -4.12
N PRO A 256 -0.98 -16.62 -4.41
CA PRO A 256 -0.48 -15.98 -5.62
C PRO A 256 1.05 -16.04 -5.76
N LEU A 257 1.76 -15.87 -4.64
CA LEU A 257 3.20 -15.98 -4.58
C LEU A 257 3.68 -17.41 -4.84
N LEU A 258 3.08 -18.38 -4.15
CA LEU A 258 3.45 -19.80 -4.23
C LEU A 258 3.27 -20.36 -5.64
N GLU A 259 2.20 -19.95 -6.33
CA GLU A 259 1.97 -20.35 -7.72
C GLU A 259 3.07 -19.84 -8.65
N SER A 260 3.55 -18.61 -8.47
CA SER A 260 4.68 -18.06 -9.23
C SER A 260 5.99 -18.76 -8.88
N VAL A 261 6.28 -18.89 -7.60
CA VAL A 261 7.52 -19.50 -7.09
C VAL A 261 7.65 -20.98 -7.47
N ARG A 262 6.54 -21.73 -7.62
CA ARG A 262 6.58 -23.12 -8.12
C ARG A 262 7.20 -23.23 -9.51
N ARG A 263 7.04 -22.19 -10.34
CA ARG A 263 7.65 -22.17 -11.68
C ARG A 263 9.09 -21.69 -11.69
N THR A 264 9.35 -20.60 -10.95
CA THR A 264 10.65 -19.91 -11.01
C THR A 264 11.70 -20.43 -10.05
N ARG A 265 11.30 -20.96 -8.91
CA ARG A 265 12.16 -21.39 -7.79
C ARG A 265 13.13 -20.31 -7.28
N ARG A 266 12.91 -19.04 -7.68
CA ARG A 266 13.70 -17.88 -7.28
C ARG A 266 12.75 -16.77 -6.86
N LEU A 267 13.05 -16.11 -5.74
CA LEU A 267 12.19 -15.09 -5.16
C LEU A 267 12.97 -13.83 -4.75
N LEU A 268 12.59 -12.70 -5.32
CA LEU A 268 13.02 -11.37 -4.89
C LEU A 268 11.82 -10.62 -4.32
N SER A 269 11.79 -10.31 -3.02
CA SER A 269 10.83 -9.36 -2.47
C SER A 269 11.39 -7.94 -2.53
N VAL A 270 10.52 -6.97 -2.88
CA VAL A 270 10.89 -5.56 -3.01
C VAL A 270 9.94 -4.70 -2.20
N GLU A 271 10.48 -3.94 -1.26
CA GLU A 271 9.76 -3.04 -0.36
C GLU A 271 10.54 -1.75 -0.11
N GLU A 272 9.87 -0.64 0.23
CA GLU A 272 10.56 0.61 0.60
C GLU A 272 10.83 0.70 2.10
N GLY A 273 10.08 -0.04 2.93
CA GLY A 273 10.36 -0.15 4.36
C GLY A 273 11.78 -0.65 4.65
N THR A 274 12.30 -0.38 5.85
CA THR A 274 13.63 -0.86 6.24
C THR A 274 13.68 -2.38 6.29
N ARG A 275 14.85 -2.95 5.97
CA ARG A 275 15.05 -4.38 5.78
C ARG A 275 14.74 -5.23 7.01
N SER A 276 15.10 -4.74 8.20
CA SER A 276 14.86 -5.47 9.46
C SER A 276 13.36 -5.58 9.73
N LEU A 277 12.86 -6.81 9.85
CA LEU A 277 11.45 -7.15 10.11
C LEU A 277 10.47 -6.53 9.10
N GLY A 278 10.92 -6.22 7.87
CA GLY A 278 10.06 -5.73 6.80
C GLY A 278 9.10 -6.79 6.26
N TRP A 279 8.12 -6.38 5.45
CA TRP A 279 7.13 -7.24 4.80
C TRP A 279 7.77 -8.43 4.04
N GLY A 280 8.87 -8.18 3.33
CA GLY A 280 9.58 -9.22 2.60
C GLY A 280 10.12 -10.36 3.46
N ALA A 281 10.29 -10.16 4.76
CA ALA A 281 10.66 -11.26 5.66
C ALA A 281 9.51 -12.27 5.79
N GLY A 282 8.27 -11.78 5.95
CA GLY A 282 7.07 -12.63 5.97
C GLY A 282 6.82 -13.31 4.62
N VAL A 283 7.05 -12.61 3.52
CA VAL A 283 6.94 -13.17 2.15
C VAL A 283 7.90 -14.35 1.95
N LEU A 284 9.16 -14.20 2.36
CA LEU A 284 10.14 -15.27 2.25
C LEU A 284 9.81 -16.46 3.20
N ALA A 285 9.35 -16.18 4.40
CA ALA A 285 8.90 -17.23 5.33
C ALA A 285 7.73 -18.03 4.72
N ALA A 286 6.70 -17.37 4.22
CA ALA A 286 5.55 -18.02 3.57
C ALA A 286 5.98 -18.85 2.35
N ALA A 287 6.93 -18.37 1.54
CA ALA A 287 7.45 -19.13 0.41
C ALA A 287 8.26 -20.37 0.86
N ALA A 288 9.01 -20.27 1.97
CA ALA A 288 9.77 -21.38 2.51
C ALA A 288 8.87 -22.46 3.15
N GLU A 289 7.77 -22.05 3.79
CA GLU A 289 6.84 -22.95 4.47
C GLU A 289 5.89 -23.65 3.49
N GLY A 290 5.36 -22.92 2.49
CA GLY A 290 4.32 -23.42 1.59
C GLY A 290 4.78 -23.74 0.16
N GLY A 291 6.01 -23.36 -0.21
CA GLY A 291 6.56 -23.51 -1.55
C GLY A 291 7.51 -24.68 -1.71
N PRO A 292 8.02 -24.91 -2.93
CA PRO A 292 9.13 -25.82 -3.18
C PRO A 292 10.43 -25.22 -2.63
N PRO A 293 11.48 -26.03 -2.39
CA PRO A 293 12.79 -25.50 -2.04
C PRO A 293 13.26 -24.45 -3.06
N LEU A 294 13.59 -23.26 -2.59
CA LEU A 294 14.07 -22.17 -3.43
C LEU A 294 15.53 -22.39 -3.84
N LEU A 295 15.87 -22.08 -5.09
CA LEU A 295 17.25 -22.02 -5.57
C LEU A 295 17.95 -20.80 -4.98
N THR A 296 17.23 -19.68 -4.94
CA THR A 296 17.69 -18.46 -4.29
C THR A 296 16.53 -17.60 -3.83
N ALA A 297 16.73 -16.88 -2.72
CA ALA A 297 15.79 -15.91 -2.20
C ALA A 297 16.54 -14.68 -1.69
N ARG A 298 16.04 -13.49 -2.03
CA ARG A 298 16.61 -12.22 -1.58
C ARG A 298 15.52 -11.23 -1.23
N ARG A 299 15.85 -10.30 -0.35
CA ARG A 299 15.04 -9.12 -0.03
C ARG A 299 15.80 -7.87 -0.47
N LEU A 300 15.15 -7.03 -1.27
CA LEU A 300 15.57 -5.67 -1.57
C LEU A 300 14.64 -4.73 -0.79
N ALA A 301 15.21 -3.96 0.12
CA ALA A 301 14.51 -3.06 1.01
C ALA A 301 15.40 -1.86 1.32
N ALA A 302 14.85 -0.80 1.91
CA ALA A 302 15.69 0.28 2.40
C ALA A 302 16.72 -0.23 3.42
N LEU A 303 17.85 0.46 3.49
CA LEU A 303 18.84 0.23 4.55
C LEU A 303 18.23 0.52 5.93
N ASP A 304 18.72 -0.16 6.95
CA ASP A 304 18.29 0.08 8.34
C ASP A 304 18.92 1.40 8.88
N LEU A 305 18.59 2.50 8.20
CA LEU A 305 19.05 3.85 8.49
C LEU A 305 17.87 4.82 8.42
N PRO A 306 17.90 5.93 9.20
CA PRO A 306 16.96 7.02 8.99
C PRO A 306 17.08 7.59 7.58
N VAL A 307 15.94 7.87 6.93
CA VAL A 307 15.91 8.39 5.55
C VAL A 307 16.43 9.83 5.53
N PRO A 308 17.55 10.12 4.84
CA PRO A 308 18.12 11.46 4.82
C PRO A 308 17.29 12.45 3.97
N ALA A 309 17.37 13.75 4.28
CA ALA A 309 16.75 14.81 3.48
C ALA A 309 17.52 15.14 2.19
N SER A 310 18.84 14.89 2.15
CA SER A 310 19.65 15.11 0.95
C SER A 310 19.28 14.12 -0.14
N PRO A 311 18.91 14.55 -1.38
CA PRO A 311 18.48 13.65 -2.44
C PRO A 311 19.50 12.56 -2.79
N ALA A 312 20.79 12.87 -2.76
CA ALA A 312 21.84 11.90 -3.05
C ALA A 312 21.94 10.80 -1.97
N LEU A 313 21.82 11.19 -0.71
CA LEU A 313 21.85 10.26 0.43
C LEU A 313 20.52 9.48 0.52
N GLU A 314 19.39 10.13 0.27
CA GLU A 314 18.08 9.48 0.22
C GLU A 314 18.08 8.38 -0.84
N LYS A 315 18.60 8.66 -2.05
CA LYS A 315 18.76 7.66 -3.12
C LYS A 315 19.67 6.50 -2.71
N ALA A 316 20.69 6.74 -1.91
CA ALA A 316 21.60 5.68 -1.45
C ALA A 316 20.95 4.74 -0.40
N VAL A 317 19.91 5.19 0.29
CA VAL A 317 19.20 4.42 1.33
C VAL A 317 18.03 3.64 0.76
N LEU A 318 17.30 4.22 -0.19
CA LEU A 318 16.05 3.66 -0.73
C LEU A 318 16.29 2.83 -2.00
N PRO A 319 15.65 1.66 -2.18
CA PRO A 319 15.81 0.85 -3.37
C PRO A 319 15.21 1.53 -4.61
N ASP A 320 15.91 1.50 -5.73
CA ASP A 320 15.47 2.03 -7.03
C ASP A 320 15.40 0.93 -8.10
N VAL A 321 15.05 1.32 -9.35
CA VAL A 321 14.94 0.41 -10.49
C VAL A 321 16.26 -0.31 -10.75
N ASP A 322 17.39 0.41 -10.71
CA ASP A 322 18.72 -0.17 -10.96
C ASP A 322 19.10 -1.18 -9.86
N ALA A 323 18.74 -0.90 -8.60
CA ALA A 323 18.93 -1.85 -7.50
C ALA A 323 18.10 -3.13 -7.69
N ILE A 324 16.86 -3.03 -8.20
CA ILE A 324 16.02 -4.19 -8.54
C ILE A 324 16.69 -5.02 -9.65
N ILE A 325 17.15 -4.36 -10.73
CA ILE A 325 17.85 -5.01 -11.84
C ILE A 325 19.11 -5.73 -11.35
N GLN A 326 19.96 -5.06 -10.58
CA GLN A 326 21.17 -5.66 -10.03
C GLN A 326 20.90 -6.83 -9.09
N ALA A 327 19.84 -6.73 -8.27
CA ALA A 327 19.44 -7.83 -7.39
C ALA A 327 18.97 -9.05 -8.19
N ALA A 328 18.15 -8.83 -9.21
CA ALA A 328 17.65 -9.88 -10.12
C ALA A 328 18.77 -10.58 -10.89
N GLN A 329 19.72 -9.83 -11.47
CA GLN A 329 20.86 -10.38 -12.19
C GLN A 329 21.75 -11.31 -11.34
N LYS A 330 21.86 -11.04 -10.04
CA LYS A 330 22.63 -11.88 -9.11
C LYS A 330 21.90 -13.16 -8.71
N MET A 331 20.67 -13.34 -9.17
CA MET A 331 19.80 -14.47 -8.79
C MET A 331 19.53 -15.43 -9.94
N VAL A 332 19.73 -14.99 -11.17
CA VAL A 332 19.56 -15.77 -12.40
C VAL A 332 20.90 -16.12 -13.00
#